data_d96c446de5412973f609eb83b3a666ac
#
_entry.id   d96c446de5412973f609eb83b3a666ac
#
_cell.length_a   1.000
_cell.length_b   1.000
_cell.length_c   1.000
_cell.angle_alpha   90.00
_cell.angle_beta   90.00
_cell.angle_gamma   90.00
#
_symmetry.space_group_name_H-M   'P 1'
#
loop_
_entity.id
_entity.type
_entity.pdbx_description
1 polymer ?
#
loop_
_entity_poly.entity_id
_entity_poly.type
_entity_poly.pdbx_seq_one_letter_code
_entity_poly.pdbx_strand_id
1 'polypeptide(L)'
;MQALLESIKFFIIDHGPLAIFLIGLIEELVFFIPSSPIFITAGFFLTDPQSSFTDVFLQVFFNFGILGASGLTLGSYFIYYIFYYGGKPFILRFGKYVGVSWQGIERFEEKMKDTYIDEWTIFSLRAIPILPITFVSVFAGLIRIHPREFGLFTFLGAVVRLTILGLIGWAFGEAYSTFIKDILEVERYGSILVILIVLACLYYLLKKRKSF
;
A
#
# COMPACT_ATOMS: atom_id res chain seq x y z
N MET A 1 20.61 -4.18 -1.99
CA MET A 1 19.34 -4.42 -2.67
C MET A 1 19.26 -5.82 -3.28
N GLN A 2 20.24 -6.27 -4.09
CA GLN A 2 20.24 -7.62 -4.68
C GLN A 2 20.18 -8.74 -3.64
N ALA A 3 21.01 -8.68 -2.59
CA ALA A 3 21.00 -9.68 -1.50
C ALA A 3 19.64 -9.76 -0.78
N LEU A 4 18.94 -8.62 -0.60
CA LEU A 4 17.60 -8.60 -0.02
C LEU A 4 16.58 -9.29 -0.92
N LEU A 5 16.63 -9.02 -2.22
CA LEU A 5 15.73 -9.65 -3.19
C LEU A 5 15.96 -11.17 -3.27
N GLU A 6 17.22 -11.63 -3.22
CA GLU A 6 17.53 -13.06 -3.15
C GLU A 6 17.01 -13.71 -1.87
N SER A 7 17.17 -13.07 -0.72
CA SER A 7 16.63 -13.56 0.55
C SER A 7 15.10 -13.67 0.51
N ILE A 8 14.43 -12.66 -0.04
CA ILE A 8 12.97 -12.66 -0.21
C ILE A 8 12.54 -13.76 -1.17
N LYS A 9 13.27 -13.97 -2.28
CA LYS A 9 13.02 -15.06 -3.23
C LYS A 9 13.09 -16.43 -2.54
N PHE A 10 14.15 -16.72 -1.80
CA PHE A 10 14.28 -17.97 -1.05
C PHE A 10 13.14 -18.14 -0.05
N PHE A 11 12.79 -17.08 0.68
CA PHE A 11 11.69 -17.09 1.63
C PHE A 11 10.33 -17.39 0.97
N ILE A 12 10.06 -16.81 -0.21
CA ILE A 12 8.85 -17.07 -1.00
C ILE A 12 8.79 -18.52 -1.44
N ILE A 13 9.90 -19.08 -1.98
CA ILE A 13 9.95 -20.45 -2.47
C ILE A 13 9.78 -21.46 -1.33
N ASP A 14 10.40 -21.20 -0.18
CA ASP A 14 10.39 -22.12 0.96
C ASP A 14 9.05 -22.13 1.72
N HIS A 15 8.40 -20.96 1.84
CA HIS A 15 7.18 -20.81 2.64
C HIS A 15 5.89 -20.65 1.81
N GLY A 16 5.99 -20.48 0.48
CA GLY A 16 4.85 -20.40 -0.44
C GLY A 16 3.76 -19.38 -0.01
N PRO A 17 2.50 -19.81 0.12
CA PRO A 17 1.39 -18.90 0.45
C PRO A 17 1.54 -18.18 1.80
N LEU A 18 2.21 -18.79 2.80
CA LEU A 18 2.48 -18.15 4.08
C LEU A 18 3.40 -16.95 3.92
N ALA A 19 4.38 -17.03 3.01
CA ALA A 19 5.25 -15.89 2.70
C ALA A 19 4.44 -14.70 2.17
N ILE A 20 3.44 -14.95 1.30
CA ILE A 20 2.56 -13.91 0.74
C ILE A 20 1.78 -13.19 1.85
N PHE A 21 1.22 -13.94 2.80
CA PHE A 21 0.54 -13.38 3.95
C PHE A 21 1.47 -12.50 4.80
N LEU A 22 2.67 -13.00 5.13
CA LEU A 22 3.63 -12.27 5.96
C LEU A 22 4.19 -11.04 5.25
N ILE A 23 4.45 -11.12 3.95
CA ILE A 23 4.86 -9.97 3.14
C ILE A 23 3.76 -8.90 3.14
N GLY A 24 2.50 -9.29 2.92
CA GLY A 24 1.37 -8.37 3.00
C GLY A 24 1.24 -7.70 4.36
N LEU A 25 1.44 -8.45 5.45
CA LEU A 25 1.39 -7.92 6.81
C LEU A 25 2.52 -6.91 7.08
N ILE A 26 3.73 -7.18 6.60
CA ILE A 26 4.91 -6.33 6.83
C ILE A 26 4.93 -5.11 5.90
N GLU A 27 4.34 -5.20 4.71
CA GLU A 27 4.30 -4.13 3.70
C GLU A 27 3.88 -2.78 4.28
N GLU A 28 2.84 -2.78 5.09
CA GLU A 28 2.34 -1.55 5.73
C GLU A 28 3.26 -1.00 6.81
N LEU A 29 4.02 -1.87 7.47
CA LEU A 29 4.91 -1.49 8.57
C LEU A 29 6.23 -0.89 8.06
N VAL A 30 6.65 -1.29 6.87
CA VAL A 30 7.93 -0.88 6.28
C VAL A 30 7.68 -0.02 5.04
N PHE A 31 7.46 1.26 5.27
CA PHE A 31 7.10 2.28 4.27
C PHE A 31 8.02 2.35 3.04
N PHE A 32 9.27 1.91 3.15
CA PHE A 32 10.27 2.04 2.07
C PHE A 32 10.46 0.78 1.23
N ILE A 33 9.75 -0.31 1.48
CA ILE A 33 9.89 -1.52 0.69
C ILE A 33 8.94 -1.43 -0.51
N PRO A 34 9.46 -1.45 -1.75
CA PRO A 34 8.63 -1.55 -2.93
C PRO A 34 7.98 -2.94 -2.98
N SER A 35 6.72 -3.01 -2.63
CA SER A 35 6.00 -4.29 -2.51
C SER A 35 5.54 -4.87 -3.84
N SER A 36 5.19 -4.01 -4.81
CA SER A 36 4.70 -4.46 -6.12
C SER A 36 5.69 -5.41 -6.81
N PRO A 37 7.02 -5.11 -6.89
CA PRO A 37 8.00 -6.06 -7.41
C PRO A 37 8.06 -7.38 -6.63
N ILE A 38 7.85 -7.37 -5.32
CA ILE A 38 7.89 -8.57 -4.49
C ILE A 38 6.72 -9.50 -4.83
N PHE A 39 5.49 -8.95 -4.95
CA PHE A 39 4.32 -9.74 -5.31
C PHE A 39 4.37 -10.22 -6.76
N ILE A 40 4.92 -9.44 -7.70
CA ILE A 40 5.17 -9.88 -9.08
C ILE A 40 6.19 -11.03 -9.08
N THR A 41 7.29 -10.89 -8.33
CA THR A 41 8.29 -11.94 -8.14
C THR A 41 7.67 -13.23 -7.58
N ALA A 42 6.83 -13.10 -6.57
CA ALA A 42 6.13 -14.23 -5.98
C ALA A 42 5.17 -14.90 -6.97
N GLY A 43 4.46 -14.13 -7.77
CA GLY A 43 3.60 -14.66 -8.84
C GLY A 43 4.37 -15.51 -9.84
N PHE A 44 5.55 -15.05 -10.23
CA PHE A 44 6.44 -15.83 -11.11
C PHE A 44 6.92 -17.15 -10.50
N PHE A 45 7.34 -17.13 -9.23
CA PHE A 45 7.94 -18.33 -8.61
C PHE A 45 6.92 -19.33 -8.06
N LEU A 46 5.71 -18.88 -7.72
CA LEU A 46 4.69 -19.73 -7.12
C LEU A 46 3.65 -20.26 -8.12
N THR A 47 3.71 -19.85 -9.38
CA THR A 47 2.80 -20.32 -10.42
C THR A 47 3.57 -21.10 -11.49
N ASP A 48 2.91 -22.10 -12.09
CA ASP A 48 3.48 -22.86 -13.20
C ASP A 48 3.13 -22.17 -14.53
N PRO A 49 4.14 -21.79 -15.35
CA PRO A 49 3.91 -21.15 -16.65
C PRO A 49 3.09 -22.01 -17.63
N GLN A 50 3.07 -23.35 -17.46
CA GLN A 50 2.36 -24.28 -18.34
C GLN A 50 0.91 -24.55 -17.90
N SER A 51 0.51 -24.05 -16.72
CA SER A 51 -0.85 -24.21 -16.22
C SER A 51 -1.86 -23.39 -17.02
N SER A 52 -3.11 -23.86 -17.05
CA SER A 52 -4.20 -23.10 -17.69
C SER A 52 -4.43 -21.78 -16.98
N PHE A 53 -4.90 -20.76 -17.72
CA PHE A 53 -5.24 -19.46 -17.11
C PHE A 53 -6.21 -19.61 -15.93
N THR A 54 -7.19 -20.49 -16.03
CA THR A 54 -8.18 -20.71 -14.98
C THR A 54 -7.53 -21.23 -13.70
N ASP A 55 -6.63 -22.20 -13.80
CA ASP A 55 -5.94 -22.79 -12.64
C ASP A 55 -5.04 -21.75 -11.97
N VAL A 56 -4.27 -21.01 -12.78
CA VAL A 56 -3.42 -19.93 -12.27
C VAL A 56 -4.24 -18.82 -11.63
N PHE A 57 -5.35 -18.41 -12.26
CA PHE A 57 -6.23 -17.39 -11.70
C PHE A 57 -6.76 -17.81 -10.33
N LEU A 58 -7.25 -19.03 -10.18
CA LEU A 58 -7.73 -19.54 -8.89
C LEU A 58 -6.61 -19.59 -7.85
N GLN A 59 -5.43 -20.13 -8.23
CA GLN A 59 -4.28 -20.18 -7.34
C GLN A 59 -3.86 -18.78 -6.87
N VAL A 60 -3.73 -17.83 -7.79
CA VAL A 60 -3.36 -16.44 -7.48
C VAL A 60 -4.44 -15.74 -6.68
N PHE A 61 -5.71 -15.92 -7.04
CA PHE A 61 -6.81 -15.32 -6.31
C PHE A 61 -6.85 -15.77 -4.83
N PHE A 62 -6.69 -17.06 -4.55
CA PHE A 62 -6.71 -17.55 -3.17
C PHE A 62 -5.42 -17.21 -2.41
N ASN A 63 -4.25 -17.43 -3.00
CA ASN A 63 -2.97 -17.25 -2.31
C ASN A 63 -2.56 -15.77 -2.20
N PHE A 64 -2.74 -14.98 -3.26
CA PHE A 64 -2.37 -13.57 -3.26
C PHE A 64 -3.56 -12.69 -2.91
N GLY A 65 -4.68 -12.87 -3.60
CA GLY A 65 -5.89 -12.09 -3.37
C GLY A 65 -6.39 -12.25 -1.94
N ILE A 66 -6.81 -13.45 -1.56
CA ILE A 66 -7.44 -13.64 -0.24
C ILE A 66 -6.42 -13.64 0.89
N LEU A 67 -5.42 -14.51 0.81
CA LEU A 67 -4.46 -14.70 1.93
C LEU A 67 -3.52 -13.49 2.06
N GLY A 68 -2.96 -12.99 0.97
CA GLY A 68 -2.11 -11.81 0.96
C GLY A 68 -2.86 -10.55 1.41
N ALA A 69 -4.08 -10.33 0.90
CA ALA A 69 -4.91 -9.21 1.33
C ALA A 69 -5.31 -9.30 2.81
N SER A 70 -5.47 -10.50 3.36
CA SER A 70 -5.70 -10.66 4.81
C SER A 70 -4.51 -10.18 5.62
N GLY A 71 -3.28 -10.54 5.23
CA GLY A 71 -2.06 -10.06 5.88
C GLY A 71 -1.93 -8.54 5.79
N LEU A 72 -2.09 -7.98 4.57
CA LEU A 72 -2.03 -6.55 4.33
C LEU A 72 -3.06 -5.78 5.16
N THR A 73 -4.29 -6.27 5.23
CA THR A 73 -5.36 -5.63 6.01
C THR A 73 -5.05 -5.62 7.50
N LEU A 74 -4.47 -6.71 8.04
CA LEU A 74 -4.04 -6.77 9.43
C LEU A 74 -2.90 -5.76 9.70
N GLY A 75 -1.91 -5.67 8.81
CA GLY A 75 -0.85 -4.66 8.89
C GLY A 75 -1.39 -3.23 8.83
N SER A 76 -2.36 -3.00 7.94
CA SER A 76 -3.03 -1.71 7.78
C SER A 76 -3.77 -1.27 9.04
N TYR A 77 -4.41 -2.17 9.75
CA TYR A 77 -5.07 -1.87 11.02
C TYR A 77 -4.10 -1.35 12.08
N PHE A 78 -2.87 -1.85 12.10
CA PHE A 78 -1.86 -1.36 13.05
C PHE A 78 -1.58 0.12 12.84
N ILE A 79 -1.30 0.53 11.59
CA ILE A 79 -1.07 1.95 11.24
C ILE A 79 -2.33 2.78 11.45
N TYR A 80 -3.49 2.28 10.99
CA TYR A 80 -4.77 2.94 11.16
C TYR A 80 -5.05 3.26 12.63
N TYR A 81 -4.90 2.31 13.56
CA TYR A 81 -5.17 2.54 14.99
C TYR A 81 -4.15 3.49 15.64
N ILE A 82 -2.90 3.48 15.23
CA ILE A 82 -1.91 4.48 15.70
C ILE A 82 -2.43 5.89 15.42
N PHE A 83 -2.94 6.14 14.21
CA PHE A 83 -3.42 7.48 13.84
C PHE A 83 -4.86 7.76 14.29
N TYR A 84 -5.69 6.75 14.44
CA TYR A 84 -7.03 6.86 14.98
C TYR A 84 -7.01 7.37 16.44
N TYR A 85 -6.15 6.81 17.28
CA TYR A 85 -6.02 7.20 18.68
C TYR A 85 -4.97 8.28 18.92
N GLY A 86 -3.84 8.20 18.24
CA GLY A 86 -2.68 9.09 18.41
C GLY A 86 -2.66 10.30 17.47
N GLY A 87 -3.51 10.34 16.44
CA GLY A 87 -3.49 11.36 15.41
C GLY A 87 -3.75 12.77 15.93
N LYS A 88 -4.66 12.95 16.89
CA LYS A 88 -4.96 14.28 17.48
C LYS A 88 -3.74 14.91 18.17
N PRO A 89 -3.04 14.27 19.10
CA PRO A 89 -1.80 14.79 19.67
C PRO A 89 -0.73 15.09 18.63
N PHE A 90 -0.58 14.19 17.65
CA PHE A 90 0.37 14.37 16.56
C PHE A 90 0.07 15.62 15.73
N ILE A 91 -1.17 15.82 15.30
CA ILE A 91 -1.59 16.99 14.51
C ILE A 91 -1.51 18.27 15.33
N LEU A 92 -1.90 18.27 16.60
CA LEU A 92 -1.77 19.44 17.47
C LEU A 92 -0.31 19.87 17.64
N ARG A 93 0.64 18.92 17.65
CA ARG A 93 2.07 19.21 17.81
C ARG A 93 2.76 19.57 16.50
N PHE A 94 2.48 18.82 15.43
CA PHE A 94 3.20 18.89 14.16
C PHE A 94 2.37 19.43 12.99
N GLY A 95 1.04 19.47 13.08
CA GLY A 95 0.15 19.87 12.00
C GLY A 95 0.41 21.26 11.45
N LYS A 96 0.86 22.20 12.31
CA LYS A 96 1.26 23.55 11.88
C LYS A 96 2.42 23.57 10.87
N TYR A 97 3.28 22.55 10.88
CA TYR A 97 4.42 22.44 9.94
C TYR A 97 3.98 21.95 8.56
N VAL A 98 2.92 21.17 8.51
CA VAL A 98 2.34 20.61 7.26
C VAL A 98 1.08 21.34 6.80
N GLY A 99 0.70 22.43 7.48
CA GLY A 99 -0.47 23.23 7.14
C GLY A 99 -1.81 22.55 7.45
N VAL A 100 -1.82 21.53 8.30
CA VAL A 100 -3.01 20.77 8.71
C VAL A 100 -3.39 21.18 10.13
N SER A 101 -4.66 21.54 10.34
CA SER A 101 -5.21 21.82 11.67
C SER A 101 -6.17 20.70 12.08
N TRP A 102 -6.23 20.40 13.37
CA TRP A 102 -7.19 19.42 13.89
C TRP A 102 -8.65 19.82 13.59
N GLN A 103 -8.98 21.09 13.70
CA GLN A 103 -10.29 21.62 13.30
C GLN A 103 -10.60 21.42 11.81
N GLY A 104 -9.57 21.48 10.94
CA GLY A 104 -9.70 21.16 9.52
C GLY A 104 -10.07 19.71 9.31
N ILE A 105 -9.44 18.79 10.06
CA ILE A 105 -9.75 17.36 10.02
C ILE A 105 -11.18 17.11 10.53
N GLU A 106 -11.59 17.67 11.64
CA GLU A 106 -12.95 17.52 12.18
C GLU A 106 -14.02 18.01 11.19
N ARG A 107 -13.80 19.17 10.54
CA ARG A 107 -14.72 19.68 9.50
C ARG A 107 -14.78 18.77 8.28
N PHE A 108 -13.65 18.17 7.92
CA PHE A 108 -13.59 17.23 6.81
C PHE A 108 -14.34 15.94 7.17
N GLU A 109 -14.11 15.39 8.36
CA GLU A 109 -14.84 14.23 8.90
C GLU A 109 -16.36 14.46 8.89
N GLU A 110 -16.82 15.64 9.37
CA GLU A 110 -18.25 15.99 9.36
C GLU A 110 -18.85 16.03 7.95
N LYS A 111 -18.13 16.60 6.98
CA LYS A 111 -18.59 16.65 5.57
C LYS A 111 -18.66 15.30 4.91
N MET A 112 -17.82 14.37 5.35
CA MET A 112 -17.71 13.05 4.75
C MET A 112 -18.70 12.02 5.32
N LYS A 113 -19.26 12.27 6.53
CA LYS A 113 -20.24 11.37 7.18
C LYS A 113 -21.48 11.05 6.34
N ASP A 114 -21.84 11.92 5.41
CA ASP A 114 -23.03 11.75 4.56
C ASP A 114 -22.73 11.29 3.13
N THR A 115 -21.46 10.88 2.86
CA THR A 115 -21.03 10.61 1.48
C THR A 115 -20.33 9.25 1.40
N TYR A 116 -20.88 8.32 0.61
CA TYR A 116 -20.27 7.01 0.29
C TYR A 116 -18.91 7.11 -0.46
N ILE A 117 -18.41 8.33 -0.66
CA ILE A 117 -17.16 8.59 -1.39
C ILE A 117 -15.95 7.99 -0.64
N ASP A 118 -15.98 7.91 0.70
CA ASP A 118 -14.85 7.51 1.53
C ASP A 118 -14.45 6.06 1.34
N GLU A 119 -15.44 5.20 1.35
CA GLU A 119 -15.27 3.76 1.27
C GLU A 119 -14.75 3.36 -0.10
N TRP A 120 -15.38 3.87 -1.17
CA TRP A 120 -14.96 3.64 -2.54
C TRP A 120 -13.60 4.29 -2.85
N THR A 121 -13.28 5.38 -2.18
CA THR A 121 -11.97 6.01 -2.28
C THR A 121 -10.89 5.11 -1.69
N ILE A 122 -11.12 4.53 -0.50
CA ILE A 122 -10.20 3.55 0.10
C ILE A 122 -10.00 2.36 -0.84
N PHE A 123 -11.10 1.76 -1.33
CA PHE A 123 -11.04 0.66 -2.28
C PHE A 123 -10.19 1.01 -3.51
N SER A 124 -10.51 2.14 -4.17
CA SER A 124 -9.84 2.56 -5.39
C SER A 124 -8.35 2.83 -5.18
N LEU A 125 -7.98 3.53 -4.10
CA LEU A 125 -6.59 3.81 -3.76
C LEU A 125 -5.82 2.53 -3.42
N ARG A 126 -6.47 1.54 -2.81
CA ARG A 126 -5.89 0.23 -2.50
C ARG A 126 -5.76 -0.67 -3.73
N ALA A 127 -6.70 -0.57 -4.67
CA ALA A 127 -6.69 -1.37 -5.89
C ALA A 127 -5.59 -0.93 -6.89
N ILE A 128 -5.16 0.34 -6.84
CA ILE A 128 -4.12 0.88 -7.73
C ILE A 128 -2.73 0.46 -7.26
N PRO A 129 -1.94 -0.26 -8.10
CA PRO A 129 -0.64 -0.81 -7.68
C PRO A 129 0.48 0.21 -7.43
N ILE A 130 0.32 1.46 -7.83
CA ILE A 130 1.39 2.49 -7.89
C ILE A 130 1.41 3.40 -6.66
N LEU A 131 0.32 3.46 -5.90
CA LEU A 131 0.20 4.41 -4.78
C LEU A 131 0.84 3.86 -3.50
N PRO A 132 1.51 4.72 -2.70
CA PRO A 132 2.01 4.34 -1.37
C PRO A 132 0.83 4.07 -0.43
N ILE A 133 0.62 2.83 -0.07
CA ILE A 133 -0.58 2.32 0.61
C ILE A 133 -0.70 2.82 2.04
N THR A 134 0.43 2.98 2.72
CA THR A 134 0.48 3.41 4.13
C THR A 134 -0.18 4.78 4.34
N PHE A 135 -0.15 5.68 3.34
CA PHE A 135 -0.86 6.96 3.43
C PHE A 135 -2.37 6.80 3.56
N VAL A 136 -2.94 5.77 2.92
CA VAL A 136 -4.38 5.47 3.02
C VAL A 136 -4.74 5.09 4.45
N SER A 137 -3.92 4.26 5.11
CA SER A 137 -4.12 3.86 6.52
C SER A 137 -3.98 5.04 7.48
N VAL A 138 -2.95 5.89 7.26
CA VAL A 138 -2.73 7.11 8.06
C VAL A 138 -3.92 8.05 7.93
N PHE A 139 -4.34 8.35 6.70
CA PHE A 139 -5.44 9.27 6.42
C PHE A 139 -6.77 8.75 6.97
N ALA A 140 -7.11 7.49 6.71
CA ALA A 140 -8.31 6.85 7.23
C ALA A 140 -8.37 6.86 8.77
N GLY A 141 -7.22 6.66 9.44
CA GLY A 141 -7.12 6.77 10.89
C GLY A 141 -7.32 8.20 11.39
N LEU A 142 -6.73 9.20 10.72
CA LEU A 142 -6.86 10.61 11.09
C LEU A 142 -8.29 11.15 10.97
N ILE A 143 -9.01 10.81 9.88
CA ILE A 143 -10.41 11.21 9.65
C ILE A 143 -11.41 10.27 10.34
N ARG A 144 -10.92 9.27 11.09
CA ARG A 144 -11.71 8.35 11.90
C ARG A 144 -12.79 7.59 11.12
N ILE A 145 -12.49 7.14 9.91
CA ILE A 145 -13.36 6.22 9.18
C ILE A 145 -13.69 5.02 10.08
N HIS A 146 -14.92 4.52 10.01
CA HIS A 146 -15.32 3.41 10.85
C HIS A 146 -14.44 2.16 10.61
N PRO A 147 -13.90 1.49 11.67
CA PRO A 147 -12.93 0.41 11.50
C PRO A 147 -13.39 -0.74 10.59
N ARG A 148 -14.69 -1.07 10.62
CA ARG A 148 -15.24 -2.14 9.77
C ARG A 148 -15.22 -1.76 8.29
N GLU A 149 -15.57 -0.53 7.97
CA GLU A 149 -15.55 0.02 6.61
C GLU A 149 -14.12 0.09 6.10
N PHE A 150 -13.21 0.68 6.90
CA PHE A 150 -11.79 0.70 6.58
C PHE A 150 -11.25 -0.70 6.26
N GLY A 151 -11.51 -1.70 7.12
CA GLY A 151 -11.02 -3.06 6.93
C GLY A 151 -11.61 -3.72 5.68
N LEU A 152 -12.93 -3.61 5.47
CA LEU A 152 -13.61 -4.23 4.35
C LEU A 152 -13.10 -3.67 3.00
N PHE A 153 -13.07 -2.35 2.85
CA PHE A 153 -12.65 -1.73 1.59
C PHE A 153 -11.14 -1.82 1.36
N THR A 154 -10.33 -1.83 2.43
CA THR A 154 -8.90 -2.17 2.35
C THR A 154 -8.71 -3.59 1.85
N PHE A 155 -9.42 -4.56 2.42
CA PHE A 155 -9.34 -5.96 2.03
C PHE A 155 -9.76 -6.14 0.56
N LEU A 156 -10.92 -5.63 0.16
CA LEU A 156 -11.42 -5.75 -1.22
C LEU A 156 -10.47 -5.11 -2.23
N GLY A 157 -9.96 -3.91 -1.95
CA GLY A 157 -8.98 -3.24 -2.80
C GLY A 157 -7.66 -4.02 -2.90
N ALA A 158 -7.18 -4.56 -1.78
CA ALA A 158 -5.99 -5.38 -1.74
C ALA A 158 -6.16 -6.70 -2.50
N VAL A 159 -7.34 -7.35 -2.43
CA VAL A 159 -7.65 -8.55 -3.23
C VAL A 159 -7.45 -8.27 -4.71
N VAL A 160 -8.03 -7.20 -5.22
CA VAL A 160 -7.89 -6.81 -6.63
C VAL A 160 -6.42 -6.57 -6.98
N ARG A 161 -5.74 -5.73 -6.19
CA ARG A 161 -4.34 -5.37 -6.43
C ARG A 161 -3.42 -6.57 -6.43
N LEU A 162 -3.46 -7.40 -5.39
CA LEU A 162 -2.54 -8.53 -5.24
C LEU A 162 -2.81 -9.63 -6.26
N THR A 163 -4.07 -9.83 -6.65
CA THR A 163 -4.43 -10.72 -7.75
C THR A 163 -3.82 -10.24 -9.07
N ILE A 164 -3.95 -8.94 -9.38
CA ILE A 164 -3.36 -8.36 -10.59
C ILE A 164 -1.83 -8.52 -10.57
N LEU A 165 -1.16 -8.19 -9.47
CA LEU A 165 0.30 -8.31 -9.35
C LEU A 165 0.78 -9.76 -9.50
N GLY A 166 0.07 -10.72 -8.90
CA GLY A 166 0.38 -12.14 -9.04
C GLY A 166 0.21 -12.64 -10.47
N LEU A 167 -0.86 -12.23 -11.16
CA LEU A 167 -1.10 -12.58 -12.58
C LEU A 167 -0.06 -11.92 -13.51
N ILE A 168 0.36 -10.69 -13.24
CA ILE A 168 1.46 -10.05 -13.96
C ILE A 168 2.74 -10.89 -13.80
N GLY A 169 3.03 -11.34 -12.57
CA GLY A 169 4.19 -12.20 -12.32
C GLY A 169 4.16 -13.49 -13.13
N TRP A 170 3.03 -14.14 -13.21
CA TRP A 170 2.85 -15.34 -14.05
C TRP A 170 3.00 -15.05 -15.54
N ALA A 171 2.33 -13.99 -16.04
CA ALA A 171 2.28 -13.70 -17.47
C ALA A 171 3.63 -13.24 -18.05
N PHE A 172 4.45 -12.57 -17.26
CA PHE A 172 5.73 -11.99 -17.70
C PHE A 172 6.97 -12.80 -17.25
N GLY A 173 6.80 -14.06 -16.88
CA GLY A 173 7.82 -14.87 -16.26
C GLY A 173 9.19 -14.91 -16.96
N GLU A 174 9.28 -15.03 -18.27
CA GLU A 174 10.55 -15.02 -19.01
C GLU A 174 11.15 -13.61 -19.18
N ALA A 175 10.31 -12.57 -19.33
CA ALA A 175 10.72 -11.17 -19.41
C ALA A 175 11.04 -10.54 -18.05
N TYR A 176 10.88 -11.29 -16.98
CA TYR A 176 10.93 -10.85 -15.59
C TYR A 176 12.20 -10.07 -15.21
N SER A 177 13.38 -10.52 -15.63
CA SER A 177 14.65 -9.89 -15.23
C SER A 177 14.86 -8.48 -15.81
N THR A 178 14.30 -8.22 -16.99
CA THR A 178 14.33 -6.90 -17.65
C THR A 178 13.22 -6.00 -17.08
N PHE A 179 12.01 -6.55 -16.97
CA PHE A 179 10.82 -5.84 -16.52
C PHE A 179 10.91 -5.36 -15.05
N ILE A 180 11.50 -6.17 -14.16
CA ILE A 180 11.72 -5.76 -12.76
C ILE A 180 12.70 -4.60 -12.64
N LYS A 181 13.74 -4.55 -13.47
CA LYS A 181 14.66 -3.41 -13.47
C LYS A 181 13.91 -2.11 -13.81
N ASP A 182 13.07 -2.17 -14.84
CA ASP A 182 12.29 -1.01 -15.29
C ASP A 182 11.27 -0.58 -14.23
N ILE A 183 10.58 -1.53 -13.57
CA ILE A 183 9.65 -1.22 -12.46
C ILE A 183 10.38 -0.61 -11.26
N LEU A 184 11.52 -1.15 -10.86
CA LEU A 184 12.33 -0.60 -9.77
C LEU A 184 12.83 0.81 -10.07
N GLU A 185 13.15 1.11 -11.34
CA GLU A 185 13.49 2.47 -11.77
C GLU A 185 12.28 3.41 -11.68
N VAL A 186 11.13 3.01 -12.19
CA VAL A 186 9.89 3.80 -12.13
C VAL A 186 9.46 4.06 -10.69
N GLU A 187 9.49 3.04 -9.83
CA GLU A 187 9.17 3.20 -8.40
C GLU A 187 10.19 4.10 -7.67
N ARG A 188 11.47 3.98 -8.00
CA ARG A 188 12.52 4.83 -7.45
C ARG A 188 12.31 6.30 -7.85
N TYR A 189 12.02 6.58 -9.12
CA TYR A 189 11.74 7.95 -9.57
C TYR A 189 10.40 8.47 -9.04
N GLY A 190 9.38 7.61 -8.96
CA GLY A 190 8.09 7.94 -8.35
C GLY A 190 8.22 8.30 -6.87
N SER A 191 8.98 7.53 -6.11
CA SER A 191 9.25 7.81 -4.69
C SER A 191 10.04 9.09 -4.49
N ILE A 192 11.06 9.34 -5.33
CA ILE A 192 11.83 10.59 -5.32
C ILE A 192 10.93 11.79 -5.66
N LEU A 193 10.06 11.65 -6.66
CA LEU A 193 9.12 12.71 -7.04
C LEU A 193 8.16 13.05 -5.91
N VAL A 194 7.60 12.04 -5.23
CA VAL A 194 6.74 12.24 -4.06
C VAL A 194 7.49 12.95 -2.93
N ILE A 195 8.72 12.52 -2.62
CA ILE A 195 9.57 13.17 -1.62
C ILE A 195 9.84 14.63 -2.00
N LEU A 196 10.18 14.90 -3.25
CA LEU A 196 10.43 16.26 -3.73
C LEU A 196 9.18 17.14 -3.65
N ILE A 197 8.00 16.61 -4.01
CA ILE A 197 6.72 17.32 -3.87
C ILE A 197 6.45 17.64 -2.40
N VAL A 198 6.65 16.69 -1.50
CA VAL A 198 6.47 16.89 -0.05
C VAL A 198 7.45 17.95 0.47
N LEU A 199 8.73 17.87 0.09
CA LEU A 199 9.75 18.86 0.48
C LEU A 199 9.48 20.25 -0.11
N ALA A 200 9.06 20.33 -1.37
CA ALA A 200 8.68 21.60 -2.01
C ALA A 200 7.46 22.22 -1.33
N CYS A 201 6.46 21.42 -0.98
CA CYS A 201 5.28 21.85 -0.24
C CYS A 201 5.64 22.36 1.16
N LEU A 202 6.50 21.61 1.87
CA LEU A 202 7.06 22.03 3.17
C LEU A 202 7.85 23.32 3.07
N TYR A 203 8.74 23.45 2.07
CA TYR A 203 9.52 24.67 1.83
C TYR A 203 8.62 25.88 1.54
N TYR A 204 7.61 25.71 0.69
CA TYR A 204 6.66 26.77 0.35
C TYR A 204 5.87 27.23 1.59
N LEU A 205 5.41 26.28 2.42
CA LEU A 205 4.69 26.57 3.65
C LEU A 205 5.58 27.29 4.69
N LEU A 206 6.84 26.88 4.83
CA LEU A 206 7.81 27.51 5.73
C LEU A 206 8.18 28.93 5.25
N LYS A 207 8.32 29.14 3.93
CA LYS A 207 8.63 30.46 3.34
C LYS A 207 7.47 31.43 3.53
N LYS A 208 6.23 31.00 3.30
CA LYS A 208 5.03 31.82 3.52
C LYS A 208 4.88 32.26 4.97
N ARG A 209 5.40 31.48 5.92
CA ARG A 209 5.35 31.80 7.36
C ARG A 209 6.38 32.84 7.80
N LYS A 210 7.49 33.05 7.04
CA LYS A 210 8.49 34.11 7.33
C LYS A 210 8.07 35.48 6.78
N SER A 211 6.96 35.55 6.02
CA SER A 211 6.45 36.77 5.39
C SER A 211 5.27 37.39 6.17
N PHE A 212 4.97 36.90 7.36
CA PHE A 212 4.09 37.46 8.36
C PHE A 212 4.82 37.60 9.69
#